data_cf6d9508386a2fc78b9a7e4296d27d43
#
_entry.id   cf6d9508386a2fc78b9a7e4296d27d43
#
_cell.length_a   1.000
_cell.length_b   1.000
_cell.length_c   1.000
_cell.angle_alpha   90.00
_cell.angle_beta   90.00
_cell.angle_gamma   90.00
#
_symmetry.space_group_name_H-M   'P 1'
#
loop_
_entity.id
_entity.type
_entity.pdbx_description
1 polymer ?
#
loop_
_entity_poly.entity_id
_entity_poly.type
_entity_poly.pdbx_seq_one_letter_code
_entity_poly.pdbx_strand_id
1 'polypeptide(L)'
;MTPRVVAIGGGKGGVGKSLVSANVGIFLATLGKRVVLVDGSFGAPNLHIFTGVQRPSRSLYEALPGGPRAPVPLADLAVATHVPGVRLIGGVYDPAAVANVSHDAARELAQQMRTLPADWVVIDLGPGITAPTLELFLEADINLLVAVPDPTSIELMHRFVKAAFLARLDQRGLGHLARGPSKEPRDHEGGTPSALEIYLSAVGNGAPDVEALRDAILGFTPHLVINSARSKSDMELGRAVASAARRRLGTPIRYLGHLEYDEAVWASTRRRRPLLIEHPETRIAKCFERVARGLLAVRPQPAEGDVLASDSHYELLEVPPTASFEDIRRANRRIRDVYGAESIAVSGLYDPASLEAVHRRLDLAYTTLMDAAKRKEYDLELFPDGVPMPVAAQTSEAIAARAPAKVDDPATLAARPPMPEIGPRTEFSGPLLRQIREAVGVELREIAERSKIGMQYLSALEGEVFAKLPAAVYVRGFLAEYARALGLDPERVKQTYLERYRAARGPIEPEEDPRPAIDVSRPAKP
;
A
#
# COMPACT_ATOMS: atom_id res chain seq x y z
N MET A 1 17.04 -15.18 -4.45
CA MET A 1 15.85 -14.44 -4.92
C MET A 1 16.03 -13.00 -4.50
N THR A 2 15.88 -12.06 -5.41
CA THR A 2 15.91 -10.62 -5.11
C THR A 2 14.67 -10.26 -4.28
N PRO A 3 14.81 -9.55 -3.14
CA PRO A 3 13.67 -9.14 -2.34
C PRO A 3 12.80 -8.14 -3.10
N ARG A 4 11.51 -8.14 -2.81
CA ARG A 4 10.61 -7.09 -3.25
C ARG A 4 10.70 -5.89 -2.33
N VAL A 5 10.95 -4.71 -2.87
CA VAL A 5 11.18 -3.49 -2.10
C VAL A 5 9.93 -2.61 -2.10
N VAL A 6 9.48 -2.21 -0.92
CA VAL A 6 8.39 -1.23 -0.73
C VAL A 6 8.95 -0.02 0.01
N ALA A 7 8.82 1.17 -0.56
CA ALA A 7 9.14 2.41 0.12
C ALA A 7 7.87 3.13 0.56
N ILE A 8 7.80 3.49 1.84
CA ILE A 8 6.66 4.16 2.47
C ILE A 8 7.02 5.61 2.74
N GLY A 9 6.42 6.50 1.95
CA GLY A 9 6.72 7.93 1.93
C GLY A 9 5.49 8.81 2.10
N GLY A 10 5.72 10.11 1.99
CA GLY A 10 4.71 11.15 2.07
C GLY A 10 5.32 12.47 2.57
N GLY A 11 4.74 13.59 2.15
CA GLY A 11 5.32 14.91 2.41
C GLY A 11 5.30 15.32 3.89
N LYS A 12 4.25 14.95 4.64
CA LYS A 12 4.03 15.42 6.03
C LYS A 12 4.64 14.48 7.06
N GLY A 13 5.21 15.07 8.15
CA GLY A 13 5.59 14.35 9.35
C GLY A 13 4.37 13.96 10.21
N GLY A 14 4.48 12.87 10.98
CA GLY A 14 3.43 12.47 11.92
C GLY A 14 2.20 11.79 11.32
N VAL A 15 2.16 11.52 10.01
CA VAL A 15 1.02 10.84 9.35
C VAL A 15 0.96 9.33 9.59
N GLY A 16 1.94 8.76 10.30
CA GLY A 16 1.97 7.33 10.66
C GLY A 16 2.75 6.45 9.68
N LYS A 17 3.68 6.98 8.90
CA LYS A 17 4.52 6.18 7.98
C LYS A 17 5.19 5.02 8.70
N SER A 18 5.90 5.28 9.80
CA SER A 18 6.60 4.24 10.57
C SER A 18 5.66 3.19 11.17
N LEU A 19 4.46 3.60 11.59
CA LEU A 19 3.40 2.66 12.01
C LEU A 19 3.00 1.74 10.86
N VAL A 20 2.81 2.31 9.66
CA VAL A 20 2.44 1.53 8.45
C VAL A 20 3.59 0.61 8.06
N SER A 21 4.82 1.12 8.03
CA SER A 21 6.03 0.36 7.68
C SER A 21 6.20 -0.87 8.57
N ALA A 22 6.13 -0.68 9.88
CA ALA A 22 6.26 -1.77 10.85
C ALA A 22 5.15 -2.82 10.67
N ASN A 23 3.88 -2.38 10.64
CA ASN A 23 2.76 -3.32 10.63
C ASN A 23 2.57 -4.02 9.28
N VAL A 24 2.87 -3.37 8.15
CA VAL A 24 2.95 -4.04 6.85
C VAL A 24 4.02 -5.14 6.88
N GLY A 25 5.23 -4.82 7.35
CA GLY A 25 6.30 -5.81 7.45
C GLY A 25 5.97 -6.95 8.41
N ILE A 26 5.39 -6.64 9.56
CA ILE A 26 4.93 -7.66 10.53
C ILE A 26 3.87 -8.56 9.92
N PHE A 27 2.87 -8.00 9.23
CA PHE A 27 1.84 -8.79 8.56
C PHE A 27 2.43 -9.71 7.49
N LEU A 28 3.35 -9.22 6.65
CA LEU A 28 4.05 -10.05 5.67
C LEU A 28 4.79 -11.22 6.35
N ALA A 29 5.40 -10.98 7.50
CA ALA A 29 6.05 -12.05 8.28
C ALA A 29 5.04 -13.05 8.85
N THR A 30 3.80 -12.64 9.20
CA THR A 30 2.73 -13.59 9.59
C THR A 30 2.36 -14.56 8.48
N LEU A 31 2.64 -14.22 7.23
CA LEU A 31 2.48 -15.10 6.07
C LEU A 31 3.72 -15.95 5.78
N GLY A 32 4.67 -15.99 6.70
CA GLY A 32 5.91 -16.77 6.56
C GLY A 32 6.99 -16.12 5.70
N LYS A 33 6.88 -14.82 5.39
CA LYS A 33 7.88 -14.08 4.63
C LYS A 33 9.03 -13.64 5.54
N ARG A 34 10.24 -13.67 5.01
CA ARG A 34 11.41 -13.03 5.64
C ARG A 34 11.37 -11.54 5.27
N VAL A 35 11.31 -10.68 6.27
CA VAL A 35 11.16 -9.23 6.09
C VAL A 35 12.33 -8.50 6.73
N VAL A 36 12.90 -7.55 6.02
CA VAL A 36 13.81 -6.56 6.57
C VAL A 36 13.12 -5.20 6.54
N LEU A 37 12.95 -4.61 7.70
CA LEU A 37 12.50 -3.24 7.89
C LEU A 37 13.73 -2.33 7.89
N VAL A 38 13.69 -1.25 7.12
CA VAL A 38 14.78 -0.29 7.02
C VAL A 38 14.28 1.09 7.42
N ASP A 39 14.87 1.65 8.46
CA ASP A 39 14.56 3.01 8.89
C ASP A 39 15.37 4.01 8.05
N GLY A 40 14.76 4.46 6.95
CA GLY A 40 15.28 5.47 6.03
C GLY A 40 14.92 6.91 6.42
N SER A 41 14.45 7.12 7.65
CA SER A 41 14.15 8.46 8.19
C SER A 41 15.44 9.09 8.71
N PHE A 42 16.16 9.76 7.82
CA PHE A 42 17.41 10.43 8.18
C PHE A 42 17.17 11.59 9.16
N GLY A 43 17.82 11.53 10.32
CA GLY A 43 17.77 12.54 11.39
C GLY A 43 16.67 12.33 12.43
N ALA A 44 15.61 11.57 12.13
CA ALA A 44 14.52 11.30 13.08
C ALA A 44 14.02 9.85 13.03
N PRO A 45 14.92 8.84 13.08
CA PRO A 45 14.54 7.43 12.98
C PRO A 45 13.75 7.00 14.22
N ASN A 46 12.63 6.32 13.99
CA ASN A 46 11.71 5.90 15.05
C ASN A 46 11.07 4.52 14.81
N LEU A 47 11.40 3.84 13.73
CA LEU A 47 10.80 2.57 13.34
C LEU A 47 11.01 1.46 14.40
N HIS A 48 12.12 1.54 15.16
CA HIS A 48 12.42 0.63 16.27
C HIS A 48 11.35 0.63 17.35
N ILE A 49 10.65 1.77 17.58
CA ILE A 49 9.58 1.89 18.58
C ILE A 49 8.42 0.92 18.25
N PHE A 50 8.08 0.80 16.97
CA PHE A 50 6.96 -0.01 16.49
C PHE A 50 7.31 -1.51 16.33
N THR A 51 8.60 -1.84 16.44
CA THR A 51 9.08 -3.23 16.29
C THR A 51 9.48 -3.87 17.62
N GLY A 52 9.36 -3.14 18.72
CA GLY A 52 9.74 -3.61 20.05
C GLY A 52 11.25 -3.59 20.33
N VAL A 53 12.08 -3.11 19.41
CA VAL A 53 13.52 -2.97 19.61
C VAL A 53 13.78 -1.71 20.42
N GLN A 54 14.40 -1.85 21.59
CA GLN A 54 14.62 -0.70 22.48
C GLN A 54 15.58 0.33 21.87
N ARG A 55 16.71 -0.15 21.37
CA ARG A 55 17.72 0.66 20.67
C ARG A 55 18.46 -0.22 19.68
N PRO A 56 18.44 0.08 18.38
CA PRO A 56 19.28 -0.62 17.41
C PRO A 56 20.76 -0.42 17.76
N SER A 57 21.52 -1.52 17.82
CA SER A 57 22.96 -1.47 18.12
C SER A 57 23.78 -0.98 16.94
N ARG A 58 23.20 -0.98 15.73
CA ARG A 58 23.80 -0.59 14.46
C ARG A 58 22.84 0.24 13.64
N SER A 59 23.36 1.04 12.71
CA SER A 59 22.52 1.94 11.90
C SER A 59 23.00 2.01 10.45
N LEU A 60 22.14 2.53 9.58
CA LEU A 60 22.45 2.81 8.17
C LEU A 60 23.71 3.67 7.99
N TYR A 61 24.09 4.47 9.00
CA TYR A 61 25.28 5.30 8.93
C TYR A 61 26.56 4.48 8.68
N GLU A 62 26.59 3.25 9.16
CA GLU A 62 27.74 2.35 8.99
C GLU A 62 27.85 1.80 7.56
N ALA A 63 26.82 1.90 6.74
CA ALA A 63 26.81 1.50 5.34
C ALA A 63 27.04 2.68 4.39
N LEU A 64 26.89 3.93 4.89
CA LEU A 64 27.03 5.12 4.04
C LEU A 64 28.50 5.42 3.72
N PRO A 65 28.81 5.88 2.50
CA PRO A 65 30.11 6.46 2.17
C PRO A 65 30.40 7.67 3.09
N GLY A 66 31.61 7.73 3.63
CA GLY A 66 31.98 8.80 4.59
C GLY A 66 31.55 8.54 6.04
N GLY A 67 31.04 7.36 6.33
CA GLY A 67 30.82 6.90 7.70
C GLY A 67 32.12 6.82 8.52
N PRO A 68 32.02 6.56 9.84
CA PRO A 68 33.16 6.61 10.75
C PRO A 68 34.22 5.50 10.51
N ARG A 69 33.88 4.51 9.69
CA ARG A 69 34.70 3.34 9.35
C ARG A 69 34.45 2.95 7.90
N ALA A 70 35.21 1.94 7.41
CA ALA A 70 34.89 1.32 6.13
C ALA A 70 33.41 0.87 6.06
N PRO A 71 32.72 1.08 4.93
CA PRO A 71 31.31 0.71 4.80
C PRO A 71 31.05 -0.76 5.14
N VAL A 72 30.03 -1.00 5.93
CA VAL A 72 29.62 -2.32 6.37
C VAL A 72 28.46 -2.80 5.49
N PRO A 73 28.45 -4.09 5.05
CA PRO A 73 27.33 -4.63 4.30
C PRO A 73 26.00 -4.49 5.06
N LEU A 74 24.93 -4.07 4.36
CA LEU A 74 23.62 -3.86 4.97
C LEU A 74 23.08 -5.11 5.70
N ALA A 75 23.40 -6.30 5.21
CA ALA A 75 22.96 -7.56 5.84
C ALA A 75 23.48 -7.71 7.27
N ASP A 76 24.68 -7.18 7.57
CA ASP A 76 25.32 -7.24 8.88
C ASP A 76 24.76 -6.20 9.86
N LEU A 77 24.05 -5.18 9.34
CA LEU A 77 23.39 -4.15 10.15
C LEU A 77 22.01 -4.57 10.63
N ALA A 78 21.43 -5.61 10.04
CA ALA A 78 20.08 -6.04 10.34
C ALA A 78 20.04 -6.78 11.68
N VAL A 79 19.39 -6.19 12.69
CA VAL A 79 19.20 -6.78 14.02
C VAL A 79 17.89 -7.57 14.08
N ALA A 80 17.83 -8.60 14.92
CA ALA A 80 16.59 -9.34 15.18
C ALA A 80 15.59 -8.44 15.93
N THR A 81 14.30 -8.63 15.64
CA THR A 81 13.20 -8.04 16.41
C THR A 81 12.53 -9.11 17.26
N HIS A 82 11.60 -8.72 18.12
CA HIS A 82 10.76 -9.67 18.86
C HIS A 82 9.76 -10.42 17.96
N VAL A 83 9.65 -10.03 16.69
CA VAL A 83 8.72 -10.65 15.72
C VAL A 83 9.49 -11.64 14.85
N PRO A 84 9.21 -12.95 14.92
CA PRO A 84 9.86 -13.94 14.07
C PRO A 84 9.73 -13.60 12.58
N GLY A 85 10.82 -13.74 11.85
CA GLY A 85 10.84 -13.41 10.41
C GLY A 85 11.01 -11.92 10.08
N VAL A 86 11.06 -11.04 11.09
CA VAL A 86 11.31 -9.59 10.92
C VAL A 86 12.67 -9.21 11.50
N ARG A 87 13.48 -8.57 10.68
CA ARG A 87 14.74 -7.92 11.11
C ARG A 87 14.63 -6.41 10.88
N LEU A 88 15.39 -5.63 11.62
CA LEU A 88 15.41 -4.17 11.56
C LEU A 88 16.82 -3.66 11.27
N ILE A 89 16.95 -2.75 10.32
CA ILE A 89 18.12 -1.89 10.13
C ILE A 89 17.77 -0.52 10.67
N GLY A 90 18.49 -0.06 11.69
CA GLY A 90 18.27 1.23 12.35
C GLY A 90 18.66 2.40 11.47
N GLY A 91 17.97 3.52 11.63
CA GLY A 91 18.23 4.75 10.88
C GLY A 91 19.38 5.58 11.47
N VAL A 92 19.62 6.73 10.87
CA VAL A 92 20.74 7.64 11.17
C VAL A 92 20.27 8.78 12.07
N TYR A 93 20.89 8.95 13.23
CA TYR A 93 20.62 10.04 14.19
C TYR A 93 21.59 11.22 14.05
N ASP A 94 22.81 10.97 13.57
CA ASP A 94 23.86 11.97 13.53
C ASP A 94 23.54 13.07 12.50
N PRO A 95 23.39 14.34 12.91
CA PRO A 95 23.10 15.42 11.98
C PRO A 95 24.17 15.63 10.90
N ALA A 96 25.44 15.40 11.22
CA ALA A 96 26.53 15.54 10.26
C ALA A 96 26.47 14.42 9.20
N ALA A 97 26.13 13.19 9.61
CA ALA A 97 25.91 12.09 8.71
C ALA A 97 24.71 12.33 7.78
N VAL A 98 23.61 12.85 8.34
CA VAL A 98 22.38 13.17 7.58
C VAL A 98 22.63 14.22 6.50
N ALA A 99 23.40 15.27 6.85
CA ALA A 99 23.72 16.36 5.92
C ALA A 99 24.56 15.90 4.70
N ASN A 100 25.27 14.78 4.84
CA ASN A 100 26.18 14.27 3.81
C ASN A 100 25.56 13.13 2.96
N VAL A 101 24.28 12.77 3.16
CA VAL A 101 23.63 11.76 2.31
C VAL A 101 23.35 12.35 0.94
N SER A 102 24.19 12.01 -0.04
CA SER A 102 24.01 12.43 -1.43
C SER A 102 23.00 11.55 -2.17
N HIS A 103 22.59 11.97 -3.36
CA HIS A 103 21.81 11.15 -4.30
C HIS A 103 22.47 9.80 -4.58
N ASP A 104 23.78 9.82 -4.88
CA ASP A 104 24.51 8.60 -5.23
C ASP A 104 24.58 7.64 -4.04
N ALA A 105 24.80 8.15 -2.83
CA ALA A 105 24.76 7.33 -1.61
C ALA A 105 23.40 6.70 -1.37
N ALA A 106 22.31 7.42 -1.60
CA ALA A 106 20.95 6.90 -1.48
C ALA A 106 20.67 5.81 -2.54
N ARG A 107 21.13 6.01 -3.77
CA ARG A 107 21.00 5.02 -4.85
C ARG A 107 21.82 3.77 -4.55
N GLU A 108 23.02 3.91 -4.06
CA GLU A 108 23.85 2.78 -3.65
C GLU A 108 23.20 1.98 -2.52
N LEU A 109 22.63 2.65 -1.51
CA LEU A 109 21.85 2.01 -0.46
C LEU A 109 20.66 1.22 -1.03
N ALA A 110 19.91 1.79 -1.96
CA ALA A 110 18.78 1.11 -2.60
C ALA A 110 19.22 -0.15 -3.35
N GLN A 111 20.37 -0.11 -4.05
CA GLN A 111 20.95 -1.28 -4.71
C GLN A 111 21.37 -2.35 -3.70
N GLN A 112 22.02 -1.97 -2.60
CA GLN A 112 22.39 -2.89 -1.53
C GLN A 112 21.15 -3.53 -0.87
N MET A 113 20.02 -2.81 -0.71
CA MET A 113 18.77 -3.36 -0.19
C MET A 113 18.24 -4.51 -1.05
N ARG A 114 18.47 -4.49 -2.36
CA ARG A 114 18.09 -5.58 -3.28
C ARG A 114 18.93 -6.84 -3.13
N THR A 115 20.03 -6.79 -2.40
CA THR A 115 20.89 -7.95 -2.10
C THR A 115 20.61 -8.57 -0.74
N LEU A 116 19.74 -7.98 0.08
CA LEU A 116 19.41 -8.49 1.41
C LEU A 116 18.79 -9.88 1.35
N PRO A 117 19.13 -10.79 2.29
CA PRO A 117 18.60 -12.15 2.36
C PRO A 117 17.17 -12.16 2.92
N ALA A 118 16.25 -11.54 2.21
CA ALA A 118 14.85 -11.36 2.56
C ALA A 118 13.93 -11.66 1.37
N ASP A 119 12.65 -11.86 1.63
CA ASP A 119 11.62 -11.91 0.60
C ASP A 119 11.04 -10.51 0.35
N TRP A 120 11.04 -9.67 1.40
CA TRP A 120 10.58 -8.29 1.34
C TRP A 120 11.51 -7.35 2.11
N VAL A 121 11.70 -6.16 1.55
CA VAL A 121 12.32 -5.02 2.22
C VAL A 121 11.28 -3.91 2.30
N VAL A 122 11.03 -3.39 3.49
CA VAL A 122 10.11 -2.25 3.72
C VAL A 122 10.93 -1.08 4.22
N ILE A 123 10.95 0.00 3.45
CA ILE A 123 11.70 1.22 3.76
C ILE A 123 10.74 2.25 4.35
N ASP A 124 10.99 2.66 5.59
CA ASP A 124 10.30 3.78 6.25
C ASP A 124 10.99 5.09 5.94
N LEU A 125 10.38 5.93 5.12
CA LEU A 125 10.98 7.20 4.71
C LEU A 125 10.64 8.34 5.65
N GLY A 126 11.59 9.24 5.84
CA GLY A 126 11.39 10.50 6.54
C GLY A 126 10.34 11.40 5.86
N PRO A 127 9.92 12.48 6.52
CA PRO A 127 9.06 13.49 5.91
C PRO A 127 9.83 14.37 4.93
N GLY A 128 9.07 15.07 4.08
CA GLY A 128 9.63 16.05 3.14
C GLY A 128 10.08 15.45 1.81
N ILE A 129 10.76 16.29 1.04
CA ILE A 129 11.15 16.06 -0.35
C ILE A 129 12.68 16.14 -0.54
N THR A 130 13.43 15.69 0.46
CA THR A 130 14.89 15.67 0.33
C THR A 130 15.33 14.69 -0.74
N ALA A 131 16.46 14.96 -1.36
CA ALA A 131 17.01 14.13 -2.43
C ALA A 131 17.12 12.64 -2.04
N PRO A 132 17.70 12.26 -0.88
CA PRO A 132 17.74 10.87 -0.47
C PRO A 132 16.37 10.22 -0.28
N THR A 133 15.39 10.97 0.23
CA THR A 133 14.02 10.48 0.42
C THR A 133 13.37 10.15 -0.93
N LEU A 134 13.50 11.04 -1.92
CA LEU A 134 12.94 10.83 -3.24
C LEU A 134 13.65 9.68 -3.99
N GLU A 135 14.97 9.59 -3.86
CA GLU A 135 15.74 8.52 -4.49
C GLU A 135 15.35 7.14 -3.95
N LEU A 136 15.33 6.96 -2.63
CA LEU A 136 14.88 5.70 -2.01
C LEU A 136 13.42 5.38 -2.35
N PHE A 137 12.57 6.40 -2.48
CA PHE A 137 11.18 6.19 -2.87
C PHE A 137 11.08 5.66 -4.31
N LEU A 138 11.82 6.25 -5.25
CA LEU A 138 11.75 5.91 -6.67
C LEU A 138 12.42 4.57 -7.02
N GLU A 139 13.45 4.18 -6.28
CA GLU A 139 14.16 2.91 -6.49
C GLU A 139 13.39 1.69 -5.97
N ALA A 140 12.28 1.88 -5.25
CA ALA A 140 11.45 0.78 -4.77
C ALA A 140 10.55 0.20 -5.88
N ASP A 141 10.21 -1.09 -5.75
CA ASP A 141 9.25 -1.76 -6.66
C ASP A 141 7.82 -1.30 -6.41
N ILE A 142 7.53 -0.87 -5.19
CA ILE A 142 6.23 -0.33 -4.78
C ILE A 142 6.44 0.98 -4.02
N ASN A 143 5.84 2.03 -4.52
CA ASN A 143 5.83 3.36 -3.92
C ASN A 143 4.53 3.54 -3.14
N LEU A 144 4.58 3.52 -1.81
CA LEU A 144 3.40 3.68 -0.96
C LEU A 144 3.39 5.05 -0.27
N LEU A 145 2.35 5.82 -0.53
CA LEU A 145 2.08 7.11 0.11
C LEU A 145 1.17 6.90 1.32
N VAL A 146 1.47 7.61 2.41
CA VAL A 146 0.62 7.66 3.60
C VAL A 146 0.22 9.10 3.84
N ALA A 147 -1.08 9.33 3.97
CA ALA A 147 -1.67 10.62 4.32
C ALA A 147 -2.74 10.44 5.41
N VAL A 148 -3.13 11.52 6.07
CA VAL A 148 -4.25 11.57 7.02
C VAL A 148 -5.32 12.51 6.48
N PRO A 149 -6.60 12.41 6.94
CA PRO A 149 -7.70 13.25 6.50
C PRO A 149 -7.57 14.71 7.02
N ASP A 150 -6.54 15.42 6.57
CA ASP A 150 -6.41 16.86 6.80
C ASP A 150 -5.86 17.57 5.56
N PRO A 151 -6.25 18.83 5.31
CA PRO A 151 -5.85 19.57 4.12
C PRO A 151 -4.34 19.65 3.93
N THR A 152 -3.58 19.91 5.00
CA THR A 152 -2.12 20.04 4.95
C THR A 152 -1.44 18.73 4.57
N SER A 153 -1.97 17.60 5.08
CA SER A 153 -1.43 16.28 4.75
C SER A 153 -1.60 15.95 3.27
N ILE A 154 -2.78 16.23 2.72
CA ILE A 154 -3.09 15.98 1.32
C ILE A 154 -2.30 16.92 0.42
N GLU A 155 -2.21 18.21 0.75
CA GLU A 155 -1.40 19.17 -0.01
C GLU A 155 0.07 18.77 -0.06
N LEU A 156 0.68 18.44 1.09
CA LEU A 156 2.08 18.03 1.15
C LEU A 156 2.31 16.69 0.45
N MET A 157 1.33 15.79 0.44
CA MET A 157 1.38 14.56 -0.34
C MET A 157 1.37 14.85 -1.84
N HIS A 158 0.52 15.77 -2.32
CA HIS A 158 0.52 16.19 -3.72
C HIS A 158 1.86 16.83 -4.13
N ARG A 159 2.44 17.68 -3.27
CA ARG A 159 3.78 18.25 -3.48
C ARG A 159 4.86 17.17 -3.54
N PHE A 160 4.77 16.16 -2.67
CA PHE A 160 5.69 15.02 -2.70
C PHE A 160 5.60 14.25 -4.02
N VAL A 161 4.39 13.99 -4.52
CA VAL A 161 4.17 13.29 -5.80
C VAL A 161 4.78 14.09 -6.97
N LYS A 162 4.58 15.41 -7.02
CA LYS A 162 5.20 16.26 -8.04
C LYS A 162 6.73 16.20 -7.98
N ALA A 163 7.30 16.35 -6.79
CA ALA A 163 8.75 16.30 -6.59
C ALA A 163 9.34 14.93 -6.97
N ALA A 164 8.67 13.84 -6.59
CA ALA A 164 9.08 12.49 -6.97
C ALA A 164 9.02 12.28 -8.49
N PHE A 165 8.00 12.82 -9.16
CA PHE A 165 7.92 12.73 -10.62
C PHE A 165 9.05 13.52 -11.31
N LEU A 166 9.39 14.72 -10.83
CA LEU A 166 10.52 15.49 -11.37
C LEU A 166 11.86 14.73 -11.18
N ALA A 167 12.11 14.20 -10.00
CA ALA A 167 13.28 13.39 -9.75
C ALA A 167 13.34 12.15 -10.68
N ARG A 168 12.19 11.53 -10.95
CA ARG A 168 12.09 10.43 -11.93
C ARG A 168 12.42 10.87 -13.35
N LEU A 169 12.02 12.07 -13.77
CA LEU A 169 12.40 12.61 -15.07
C LEU A 169 13.90 12.86 -15.17
N ASP A 170 14.52 13.38 -14.11
CA ASP A 170 15.96 13.57 -14.05
C ASP A 170 16.72 12.23 -14.17
N GLN A 171 16.27 11.18 -13.44
CA GLN A 171 16.81 9.82 -13.54
C GLN A 171 16.72 9.23 -14.96
N ARG A 172 15.69 9.62 -15.73
CA ARG A 172 15.46 9.15 -17.11
C ARG A 172 16.10 10.04 -18.19
N GLY A 173 16.80 11.09 -17.80
CA GLY A 173 17.37 12.06 -18.75
C GLY A 173 16.35 13.03 -19.37
N LEU A 174 15.09 13.02 -18.86
CA LEU A 174 13.98 13.84 -19.36
C LEU A 174 13.78 15.13 -18.57
N GLY A 175 14.63 15.46 -17.61
CA GLY A 175 14.51 16.64 -16.74
C GLY A 175 14.49 17.96 -17.48
N HIS A 176 15.05 18.02 -18.69
CA HIS A 176 15.01 19.21 -19.55
C HIS A 176 13.58 19.59 -19.94
N LEU A 177 12.65 18.64 -20.07
CA LEU A 177 11.24 18.90 -20.40
C LEU A 177 10.50 19.65 -19.28
N ALA A 178 10.92 19.46 -18.03
CA ALA A 178 10.34 20.14 -16.88
C ALA A 178 10.85 21.56 -16.69
N ARG A 179 12.02 21.91 -17.24
CA ARG A 179 12.70 23.18 -16.97
C ARG A 179 12.20 24.35 -17.81
N GLY A 180 11.44 24.14 -18.88
CA GLY A 180 10.91 25.19 -19.76
C GLY A 180 11.98 26.17 -20.31
N PRO A 181 11.65 27.05 -21.27
CA PRO A 181 12.61 27.98 -21.83
C PRO A 181 12.99 29.16 -20.90
N SER A 182 12.28 29.42 -19.82
CA SER A 182 12.60 30.48 -18.88
C SER A 182 13.56 30.00 -17.79
N LYS A 183 14.74 30.65 -17.71
CA LYS A 183 15.76 30.44 -16.67
C LYS A 183 15.39 31.07 -15.32
N GLU A 184 14.23 31.71 -15.19
CA GLU A 184 13.83 32.32 -13.93
C GLU A 184 13.41 31.25 -12.92
N PRO A 185 13.89 31.35 -11.65
CA PRO A 185 13.36 30.55 -10.57
C PRO A 185 11.85 30.78 -10.51
N ARG A 186 11.06 29.71 -10.60
CA ARG A 186 9.60 29.78 -10.45
C ARG A 186 9.24 29.94 -8.98
N ASP A 187 9.71 31.05 -8.38
CA ASP A 187 9.36 31.43 -7.03
C ASP A 187 7.99 32.11 -7.03
N HIS A 188 7.12 31.60 -6.22
CA HIS A 188 5.92 32.16 -5.61
C HIS A 188 4.55 31.93 -6.23
N GLU A 189 4.31 31.95 -7.53
CA GLU A 189 2.94 31.72 -8.06
C GLU A 189 2.82 30.57 -9.08
N GLY A 190 3.91 30.14 -9.68
CA GLY A 190 3.89 29.08 -10.70
C GLY A 190 4.11 27.65 -10.19
N GLY A 191 4.60 27.47 -8.96
CA GLY A 191 4.81 26.17 -8.31
C GLY A 191 5.59 25.12 -9.11
N THR A 192 5.84 23.99 -8.52
CA THR A 192 6.41 22.81 -9.19
C THR A 192 5.44 22.30 -10.25
N PRO A 193 5.83 22.15 -11.54
CA PRO A 193 4.92 21.69 -12.58
C PRO A 193 4.49 20.25 -12.35
N SER A 194 3.26 19.92 -12.69
CA SER A 194 2.72 18.58 -12.68
C SER A 194 3.15 17.78 -13.92
N ALA A 195 3.04 16.45 -13.86
CA ALA A 195 3.30 15.59 -15.01
C ALA A 195 2.44 15.97 -16.23
N LEU A 196 1.16 16.31 -16.00
CA LEU A 196 0.23 16.75 -17.04
C LEU A 196 0.68 18.08 -17.68
N GLU A 197 1.06 19.08 -16.88
CA GLU A 197 1.52 20.37 -17.39
C GLU A 197 2.80 20.22 -18.22
N ILE A 198 3.74 19.35 -17.78
CA ILE A 198 4.95 19.05 -18.56
C ILE A 198 4.59 18.37 -19.87
N TYR A 199 3.67 17.41 -19.85
CA TYR A 199 3.24 16.68 -21.04
C TYR A 199 2.56 17.59 -22.06
N LEU A 200 1.59 18.39 -21.62
CA LEU A 200 0.89 19.33 -22.51
C LEU A 200 1.85 20.36 -23.12
N SER A 201 2.82 20.85 -22.33
CA SER A 201 3.85 21.75 -22.82
C SER A 201 4.77 21.06 -23.84
N ALA A 202 5.18 19.82 -23.60
CA ALA A 202 6.02 19.06 -24.51
C ALA A 202 5.31 18.78 -25.85
N VAL A 203 4.04 18.37 -25.79
CA VAL A 203 3.21 18.16 -26.99
C VAL A 203 3.02 19.47 -27.76
N GLY A 204 2.65 20.56 -27.08
CA GLY A 204 2.45 21.88 -27.70
C GLY A 204 3.70 22.47 -28.38
N ASN A 205 4.89 22.11 -27.87
CA ASN A 205 6.17 22.54 -28.43
C ASN A 205 6.75 21.53 -29.44
N GLY A 206 6.09 20.42 -29.74
CA GLY A 206 6.58 19.38 -30.65
C GLY A 206 7.89 18.72 -30.17
N ALA A 207 8.05 18.53 -28.84
CA ALA A 207 9.27 17.94 -28.28
C ALA A 207 9.47 16.50 -28.78
N PRO A 208 10.71 16.09 -29.14
CA PRO A 208 10.97 14.75 -29.67
C PRO A 208 10.74 13.63 -28.64
N ASP A 209 10.82 13.94 -27.34
CA ASP A 209 10.77 12.97 -26.24
C ASP A 209 9.37 12.77 -25.65
N VAL A 210 8.30 13.18 -26.34
CA VAL A 210 6.91 13.10 -25.84
C VAL A 210 6.51 11.66 -25.50
N GLU A 211 6.86 10.68 -26.31
CA GLU A 211 6.54 9.26 -26.06
C GLU A 211 7.30 8.74 -24.83
N ALA A 212 8.59 9.06 -24.69
CA ALA A 212 9.38 8.69 -23.51
C ALA A 212 8.83 9.35 -22.23
N LEU A 213 8.33 10.58 -22.33
CA LEU A 213 7.65 11.30 -21.25
C LEU A 213 6.32 10.59 -20.89
N ARG A 214 5.54 10.20 -21.87
CA ARG A 214 4.31 9.43 -21.67
C ARG A 214 4.57 8.13 -20.93
N ASP A 215 5.58 7.37 -21.36
CA ASP A 215 6.00 6.15 -20.68
C ASP A 215 6.47 6.39 -19.25
N ALA A 216 7.16 7.50 -19.01
CA ALA A 216 7.57 7.90 -17.67
C ALA A 216 6.37 8.18 -16.76
N ILE A 217 5.31 8.82 -17.27
CA ILE A 217 4.08 9.11 -16.54
C ILE A 217 3.30 7.82 -16.26
N LEU A 218 3.04 7.01 -17.28
CA LEU A 218 2.26 5.77 -17.15
C LEU A 218 2.95 4.74 -16.24
N GLY A 219 4.28 4.72 -16.23
CA GLY A 219 5.08 3.85 -15.37
C GLY A 219 5.26 4.38 -13.93
N PHE A 220 4.72 5.55 -13.57
CA PHE A 220 4.75 6.10 -12.21
C PHE A 220 3.38 5.99 -11.55
N THR A 221 3.12 4.87 -10.90
CA THR A 221 1.82 4.54 -10.29
C THR A 221 1.94 4.36 -8.77
N PRO A 222 2.15 5.44 -8.00
CA PRO A 222 2.23 5.33 -6.55
C PRO A 222 0.90 4.85 -5.96
N HIS A 223 0.98 4.19 -4.81
CA HIS A 223 -0.16 3.68 -4.06
C HIS A 223 -0.44 4.60 -2.88
N LEU A 224 -1.69 4.70 -2.45
CA LEU A 224 -2.12 5.57 -1.35
C LEU A 224 -2.85 4.78 -0.27
N VAL A 225 -2.49 5.05 0.99
CA VAL A 225 -3.22 4.66 2.19
C VAL A 225 -3.60 5.91 2.96
N ILE A 226 -4.88 6.02 3.33
CA ILE A 226 -5.37 7.05 4.26
C ILE A 226 -5.32 6.48 5.67
N ASN A 227 -4.52 7.08 6.54
CA ASN A 227 -4.39 6.68 7.94
C ASN A 227 -5.29 7.54 8.84
N SER A 228 -5.62 7.01 10.02
CA SER A 228 -6.43 7.68 11.06
C SER A 228 -7.83 8.11 10.59
N ALA A 229 -8.45 7.35 9.69
CA ALA A 229 -9.82 7.57 9.25
C ALA A 229 -10.81 7.39 10.41
N ARG A 230 -11.70 8.36 10.62
CA ARG A 230 -12.70 8.35 11.71
C ARG A 230 -14.12 8.31 11.21
N SER A 231 -14.37 8.84 10.03
CA SER A 231 -15.68 8.94 9.41
C SER A 231 -15.74 8.15 8.11
N LYS A 232 -16.96 7.92 7.61
CA LYS A 232 -17.15 7.32 6.27
C LYS A 232 -16.54 8.19 5.17
N SER A 233 -16.62 9.52 5.32
CA SER A 233 -16.01 10.49 4.41
C SER A 233 -14.48 10.32 4.34
N ASP A 234 -13.82 10.13 5.50
CA ASP A 234 -12.38 9.87 5.54
C ASP A 234 -12.00 8.56 4.83
N MET A 235 -12.83 7.52 4.95
CA MET A 235 -12.60 6.23 4.30
C MET A 235 -12.70 6.32 2.77
N GLU A 236 -13.54 7.22 2.27
CA GLU A 236 -13.75 7.49 0.83
C GLU A 236 -12.73 8.50 0.27
N LEU A 237 -12.10 9.30 1.13
CA LEU A 237 -11.16 10.37 0.74
C LEU A 237 -10.04 9.89 -0.21
N GLY A 238 -9.50 8.70 0.03
CA GLY A 238 -8.41 8.19 -0.80
C GLY A 238 -8.78 7.98 -2.27
N ARG A 239 -10.05 7.64 -2.56
CA ARG A 239 -10.55 7.56 -3.95
C ARG A 239 -10.69 8.94 -4.56
N ALA A 240 -11.19 9.91 -3.79
CA ALA A 240 -11.32 11.28 -4.22
C ALA A 240 -9.96 11.91 -4.55
N VAL A 241 -8.96 11.70 -3.67
CA VAL A 241 -7.57 12.13 -3.87
C VAL A 241 -6.96 11.48 -5.12
N ALA A 242 -7.15 10.18 -5.33
CA ALA A 242 -6.65 9.47 -6.51
C ALA A 242 -7.25 10.03 -7.81
N SER A 243 -8.56 10.31 -7.81
CA SER A 243 -9.26 10.93 -8.94
C SER A 243 -8.71 12.35 -9.23
N ALA A 244 -8.61 13.20 -8.20
CA ALA A 244 -8.11 14.57 -8.33
C ALA A 244 -6.65 14.61 -8.82
N ALA A 245 -5.78 13.75 -8.27
CA ALA A 245 -4.38 13.64 -8.68
C ALA A 245 -4.23 13.19 -10.14
N ARG A 246 -4.99 12.18 -10.57
CA ARG A 246 -5.00 11.74 -11.95
C ARG A 246 -5.33 12.89 -12.91
N ARG A 247 -6.36 13.69 -12.62
CA ARG A 247 -6.83 14.76 -13.51
C ARG A 247 -5.94 15.98 -13.48
N ARG A 248 -5.50 16.40 -12.31
CA ARG A 248 -4.75 17.66 -12.18
C ARG A 248 -3.26 17.47 -12.30
N LEU A 249 -2.74 16.33 -11.78
CA LEU A 249 -1.31 16.04 -11.84
C LEU A 249 -0.92 15.18 -13.05
N GLY A 250 -1.86 14.47 -13.66
CA GLY A 250 -1.55 13.45 -14.65
C GLY A 250 -0.88 12.20 -14.03
N THR A 251 -0.96 12.03 -12.70
CA THR A 251 -0.32 10.93 -12.00
C THR A 251 -1.37 9.91 -11.52
N PRO A 252 -1.31 8.65 -12.00
CA PRO A 252 -2.28 7.62 -11.64
C PRO A 252 -2.00 7.03 -10.26
N ILE A 253 -2.47 7.69 -9.20
CA ILE A 253 -2.40 7.18 -7.84
C ILE A 253 -3.42 6.05 -7.65
N ARG A 254 -2.99 4.92 -7.08
CA ARG A 254 -3.85 3.77 -6.78
C ARG A 254 -4.18 3.73 -5.30
N TYR A 255 -5.45 3.89 -4.95
CA TYR A 255 -5.90 3.80 -3.56
C TYR A 255 -5.95 2.33 -3.11
N LEU A 256 -5.17 1.97 -2.08
CA LEU A 256 -5.14 0.62 -1.49
C LEU A 256 -6.14 0.44 -0.35
N GLY A 257 -6.50 1.52 0.34
CA GLY A 257 -7.41 1.46 1.48
C GLY A 257 -7.09 2.47 2.58
N HIS A 258 -7.80 2.32 3.69
CA HIS A 258 -7.65 3.18 4.86
C HIS A 258 -7.31 2.36 6.11
N LEU A 259 -6.75 3.05 7.08
CA LEU A 259 -6.54 2.58 8.44
C LEU A 259 -7.44 3.40 9.35
N GLU A 260 -8.34 2.73 10.06
CA GLU A 260 -9.23 3.38 11.01
C GLU A 260 -8.44 3.89 12.21
N TYR A 261 -8.87 5.02 12.78
CA TYR A 261 -8.36 5.48 14.05
C TYR A 261 -8.68 4.45 15.15
N ASP A 262 -7.67 4.08 15.93
CA ASP A 262 -7.81 3.10 17.00
C ASP A 262 -6.86 3.45 18.16
N GLU A 263 -7.39 3.49 19.37
CA GLU A 263 -6.60 3.80 20.57
C GLU A 263 -5.53 2.74 20.87
N ALA A 264 -5.70 1.53 20.37
CA ALA A 264 -4.70 0.46 20.48
C ALA A 264 -3.35 0.86 19.87
N VAL A 265 -3.34 1.75 18.86
CA VAL A 265 -2.11 2.30 18.28
C VAL A 265 -1.32 3.08 19.34
N TRP A 266 -2.01 3.95 20.07
CA TRP A 266 -1.37 4.74 21.12
C TRP A 266 -0.88 3.86 22.28
N ALA A 267 -1.68 2.88 22.69
CA ALA A 267 -1.34 1.95 23.75
C ALA A 267 -0.09 1.13 23.39
N SER A 268 -0.04 0.54 22.20
CA SER A 268 1.09 -0.25 21.69
C SER A 268 2.36 0.60 21.55
N THR A 269 2.23 1.80 20.97
CA THR A 269 3.37 2.72 20.78
C THR A 269 3.97 3.13 22.11
N ARG A 270 3.15 3.46 23.12
CA ARG A 270 3.60 3.82 24.46
C ARG A 270 4.35 2.69 25.14
N ARG A 271 3.91 1.45 24.94
CA ARG A 271 4.56 0.24 25.46
C ARG A 271 5.74 -0.22 24.61
N ARG A 272 5.97 0.41 23.45
CA ARG A 272 6.95 -0.01 22.44
C ARG A 272 6.78 -1.48 22.04
N ARG A 273 5.54 -1.89 21.83
CA ARG A 273 5.21 -3.25 21.40
C ARG A 273 4.51 -3.23 20.02
N PRO A 274 4.77 -4.21 19.18
CA PRO A 274 4.13 -4.29 17.86
C PRO A 274 2.61 -4.43 17.98
N LEU A 275 1.87 -3.52 17.33
CA LEU A 275 0.41 -3.46 17.38
C LEU A 275 -0.26 -4.78 17.00
N LEU A 276 0.16 -5.39 15.88
CA LEU A 276 -0.45 -6.63 15.39
C LEU A 276 -0.19 -7.85 16.30
N ILE A 277 0.83 -7.78 17.13
CA ILE A 277 1.13 -8.83 18.11
C ILE A 277 0.29 -8.62 19.38
N GLU A 278 0.20 -7.37 19.86
CA GLU A 278 -0.47 -7.04 21.12
C GLU A 278 -2.00 -6.98 20.95
N HIS A 279 -2.47 -6.48 19.80
CA HIS A 279 -3.89 -6.24 19.53
C HIS A 279 -4.35 -6.82 18.16
N PRO A 280 -4.22 -8.13 17.92
CA PRO A 280 -4.48 -8.73 16.60
C PRO A 280 -5.96 -8.71 16.19
N GLU A 281 -6.89 -8.56 17.15
CA GLU A 281 -8.35 -8.62 16.90
C GLU A 281 -8.97 -7.24 16.62
N THR A 282 -8.20 -6.18 16.69
CA THR A 282 -8.69 -4.81 16.50
C THR A 282 -9.10 -4.54 15.05
N ARG A 283 -9.96 -3.50 14.87
CA ARG A 283 -10.35 -3.06 13.53
C ARG A 283 -9.16 -2.61 12.71
N ILE A 284 -8.22 -1.88 13.33
CA ILE A 284 -7.02 -1.43 12.64
C ILE A 284 -6.14 -2.60 12.20
N ALA A 285 -6.05 -3.69 12.97
CA ALA A 285 -5.33 -4.89 12.57
C ALA A 285 -5.91 -5.50 11.28
N LYS A 286 -7.24 -5.55 11.16
CA LYS A 286 -7.95 -5.98 9.93
C LYS A 286 -7.71 -5.00 8.76
N CYS A 287 -7.56 -3.72 9.04
CA CYS A 287 -7.20 -2.73 8.02
C CYS A 287 -5.77 -2.97 7.50
N PHE A 288 -4.79 -3.21 8.39
CA PHE A 288 -3.42 -3.56 7.98
C PHE A 288 -3.38 -4.85 7.16
N GLU A 289 -4.13 -5.87 7.54
CA GLU A 289 -4.28 -7.10 6.75
C GLU A 289 -4.72 -6.78 5.32
N ARG A 290 -5.77 -5.95 5.15
CA ARG A 290 -6.32 -5.56 3.85
C ARG A 290 -5.30 -4.80 3.01
N VAL A 291 -4.63 -3.82 3.58
CA VAL A 291 -3.58 -3.03 2.91
C VAL A 291 -2.42 -3.91 2.48
N ALA A 292 -1.91 -4.76 3.37
CA ALA A 292 -0.78 -5.63 3.06
C ALA A 292 -1.13 -6.70 1.99
N ARG A 293 -2.37 -7.21 1.99
CA ARG A 293 -2.86 -8.06 0.88
C ARG A 293 -2.96 -7.30 -0.43
N GLY A 294 -3.40 -6.05 -0.38
CA GLY A 294 -3.37 -5.16 -1.54
C GLY A 294 -1.96 -5.04 -2.11
N LEU A 295 -0.94 -4.84 -1.26
CA LEU A 295 0.47 -4.76 -1.66
C LEU A 295 0.99 -6.07 -2.28
N LEU A 296 0.57 -7.23 -1.75
CA LEU A 296 0.91 -8.53 -2.33
C LEU A 296 0.36 -8.70 -3.76
N ALA A 297 -0.82 -8.15 -4.02
CA ALA A 297 -1.49 -8.23 -5.31
C ALA A 297 -0.93 -7.24 -6.35
N VAL A 298 -0.17 -6.20 -5.93
CA VAL A 298 0.44 -5.23 -6.84
C VAL A 298 1.33 -5.94 -7.86
N ARG A 299 1.12 -5.66 -9.12
CA ARG A 299 1.99 -6.08 -10.23
C ARG A 299 2.59 -4.83 -10.87
N PRO A 300 3.84 -4.90 -11.37
CA PRO A 300 4.39 -3.85 -12.21
C PRO A 300 3.57 -3.79 -13.50
N GLN A 301 2.62 -2.90 -13.56
CA GLN A 301 1.80 -2.66 -14.75
C GLN A 301 1.72 -1.15 -14.95
N PRO A 302 1.91 -0.66 -16.19
CA PRO A 302 1.61 0.71 -16.51
C PRO A 302 0.14 1.00 -16.19
N ALA A 303 -0.21 2.26 -16.02
CA ALA A 303 -1.59 2.65 -15.81
C ALA A 303 -2.42 2.22 -17.02
N GLU A 304 -3.52 1.51 -16.78
CA GLU A 304 -4.50 1.19 -17.82
C GLU A 304 -5.33 2.43 -18.14
N GLY A 305 -5.59 2.65 -19.41
CA GLY A 305 -6.34 3.79 -19.94
C GLY A 305 -5.44 5.00 -20.20
N ASP A 306 -5.91 5.89 -21.04
CA ASP A 306 -5.17 7.10 -21.39
C ASP A 306 -5.32 8.13 -20.27
N VAL A 307 -4.37 8.14 -19.33
CA VAL A 307 -4.31 9.12 -18.21
C VAL A 307 -4.16 10.54 -18.74
N LEU A 308 -3.73 10.69 -20.00
CA LEU A 308 -3.41 11.94 -20.67
C LEU A 308 -4.38 12.23 -21.83
N ALA A 309 -5.33 11.34 -22.10
CA ALA A 309 -6.31 11.51 -23.15
C ALA A 309 -7.47 12.40 -22.72
N SER A 310 -8.13 12.85 -23.74
CA SER A 310 -9.18 13.85 -23.80
C SER A 310 -10.09 13.92 -22.56
N ASP A 311 -10.35 15.15 -22.15
CA ASP A 311 -11.40 15.52 -21.21
C ASP A 311 -12.81 15.29 -21.78
N SER A 312 -13.14 14.07 -22.17
CA SER A 312 -14.49 13.77 -22.61
C SER A 312 -15.47 13.93 -21.45
N HIS A 313 -16.71 14.25 -21.73
CA HIS A 313 -17.75 14.39 -20.72
C HIS A 313 -17.93 13.11 -19.89
N TYR A 314 -17.71 11.95 -20.51
CA TYR A 314 -17.75 10.65 -19.85
C TYR A 314 -16.61 10.45 -18.86
N GLU A 315 -15.39 10.77 -19.28
CA GLU A 315 -14.21 10.72 -18.42
C GLU A 315 -14.29 11.75 -17.30
N LEU A 316 -14.82 12.95 -17.60
CA LEU A 316 -15.01 14.01 -16.62
C LEU A 316 -15.94 13.58 -15.47
N LEU A 317 -16.97 12.80 -15.76
CA LEU A 317 -17.89 12.23 -14.76
C LEU A 317 -17.46 10.83 -14.26
N GLU A 318 -16.36 10.27 -14.76
CA GLU A 318 -15.88 8.91 -14.45
C GLU A 318 -16.96 7.83 -14.69
N VAL A 319 -17.61 7.90 -15.84
CA VAL A 319 -18.60 6.93 -16.28
C VAL A 319 -18.24 6.38 -17.66
N PRO A 320 -18.60 5.13 -17.97
CA PRO A 320 -18.42 4.60 -19.32
C PRO A 320 -19.39 5.28 -20.30
N PRO A 321 -19.07 5.33 -21.60
CA PRO A 321 -19.98 5.87 -22.62
C PRO A 321 -21.36 5.19 -22.67
N THR A 322 -21.47 3.97 -22.13
CA THR A 322 -22.73 3.21 -22.03
C THR A 322 -23.51 3.46 -20.74
N ALA A 323 -23.06 4.40 -19.87
CA ALA A 323 -23.68 4.68 -18.57
C ALA A 323 -25.15 5.09 -18.73
N SER A 324 -25.99 4.62 -17.82
CA SER A 324 -27.39 5.05 -17.72
C SER A 324 -27.49 6.49 -17.17
N PHE A 325 -28.64 7.13 -17.38
CA PHE A 325 -28.89 8.46 -16.80
C PHE A 325 -28.80 8.45 -15.25
N GLU A 326 -29.17 7.33 -14.63
CA GLU A 326 -29.06 7.16 -13.17
C GLU A 326 -27.57 7.09 -12.74
N ASP A 327 -26.75 6.38 -13.49
CA ASP A 327 -25.31 6.32 -13.22
C ASP A 327 -24.63 7.67 -13.40
N ILE A 328 -25.01 8.42 -14.45
CA ILE A 328 -24.51 9.79 -14.70
C ILE A 328 -24.91 10.72 -13.56
N ARG A 329 -26.16 10.65 -13.09
CA ARG A 329 -26.63 11.46 -11.94
C ARG A 329 -25.86 11.15 -10.66
N ARG A 330 -25.65 9.88 -10.39
CA ARG A 330 -24.90 9.40 -9.22
C ARG A 330 -23.43 9.81 -9.29
N ALA A 331 -22.83 9.67 -10.45
CA ALA A 331 -21.45 10.05 -10.70
C ALA A 331 -21.25 11.57 -10.57
N ASN A 332 -22.13 12.38 -11.17
CA ASN A 332 -22.07 13.84 -11.04
C ASN A 332 -22.11 14.31 -9.58
N ARG A 333 -22.98 13.71 -8.75
CA ARG A 333 -23.04 14.02 -7.31
C ARG A 333 -21.69 13.71 -6.65
N ARG A 334 -21.18 12.49 -6.86
CA ARG A 334 -19.89 12.05 -6.31
C ARG A 334 -18.73 12.97 -6.73
N ILE A 335 -18.67 13.34 -8.01
CA ILE A 335 -17.57 14.19 -8.53
C ILE A 335 -17.69 15.62 -7.99
N ARG A 336 -18.91 16.16 -7.84
CA ARG A 336 -19.09 17.47 -7.21
C ARG A 336 -18.66 17.49 -5.75
N ASP A 337 -18.84 16.39 -5.01
CA ASP A 337 -18.34 16.26 -3.65
C ASP A 337 -16.80 16.28 -3.63
N VAL A 338 -16.14 15.66 -4.62
CA VAL A 338 -14.67 15.67 -4.74
C VAL A 338 -14.13 17.09 -5.01
N TYR A 339 -14.81 17.88 -5.86
CA TYR A 339 -14.40 19.24 -6.23
C TYR A 339 -15.13 20.33 -5.46
N GLY A 340 -15.83 20.01 -4.37
CA GLY A 340 -16.45 21.00 -3.50
C GLY A 340 -15.44 21.96 -2.89
N ALA A 341 -15.85 23.20 -2.58
CA ALA A 341 -14.97 24.23 -2.05
C ALA A 341 -14.26 23.84 -0.73
N GLU A 342 -14.89 22.98 0.06
CA GLU A 342 -14.34 22.46 1.33
C GLU A 342 -13.71 21.07 1.20
N SER A 343 -13.56 20.56 -0.02
CA SER A 343 -13.03 19.23 -0.24
C SER A 343 -11.54 19.14 0.07
N ILE A 344 -11.20 18.28 1.03
CA ILE A 344 -9.81 17.97 1.37
C ILE A 344 -9.06 17.35 0.19
N ALA A 345 -9.75 16.61 -0.69
CA ALA A 345 -9.13 15.86 -1.79
C ALA A 345 -8.37 16.76 -2.78
N VAL A 346 -8.80 18.00 -2.96
CA VAL A 346 -8.23 18.96 -3.91
C VAL A 346 -7.28 19.97 -3.26
N SER A 347 -6.97 19.81 -1.97
CA SER A 347 -6.08 20.71 -1.23
C SER A 347 -4.73 20.87 -1.94
N GLY A 348 -4.35 22.12 -2.21
CA GLY A 348 -3.11 22.47 -2.90
C GLY A 348 -3.04 22.11 -4.39
N LEU A 349 -4.16 21.70 -5.00
CA LEU A 349 -4.22 21.40 -6.44
C LEU A 349 -4.84 22.51 -7.27
N TYR A 350 -5.78 23.25 -6.72
CA TYR A 350 -6.56 24.26 -7.43
C TYR A 350 -6.58 25.57 -6.65
N ASP A 351 -6.38 26.67 -7.36
CA ASP A 351 -6.81 27.99 -6.92
C ASP A 351 -8.33 28.16 -7.13
N PRO A 352 -8.99 29.16 -6.52
CA PRO A 352 -10.43 29.34 -6.63
C PRO A 352 -10.94 29.47 -8.05
N ALA A 353 -10.21 30.17 -8.93
CA ALA A 353 -10.61 30.40 -10.32
C ALA A 353 -10.53 29.13 -11.16
N SER A 354 -9.47 28.34 -10.96
CA SER A 354 -9.29 27.01 -11.58
C SER A 354 -10.37 26.04 -11.12
N LEU A 355 -10.74 26.06 -9.84
CA LEU A 355 -11.80 25.20 -9.30
C LEU A 355 -13.17 25.57 -9.91
N GLU A 356 -13.46 26.87 -10.06
CA GLU A 356 -14.68 27.35 -10.72
C GLU A 356 -14.74 26.90 -12.20
N ALA A 357 -13.60 26.92 -12.89
CA ALA A 357 -13.52 26.40 -14.26
C ALA A 357 -13.85 24.90 -14.34
N VAL A 358 -13.39 24.10 -13.36
CA VAL A 358 -13.76 22.68 -13.25
C VAL A 358 -15.28 22.53 -13.05
N HIS A 359 -15.89 23.34 -12.17
CA HIS A 359 -17.32 23.29 -11.93
C HIS A 359 -18.12 23.60 -13.21
N ARG A 360 -17.75 24.63 -13.97
CA ARG A 360 -18.40 24.96 -15.27
C ARG A 360 -18.32 23.80 -16.25
N ARG A 361 -17.17 23.11 -16.32
CA ARG A 361 -16.99 21.95 -17.19
C ARG A 361 -17.84 20.75 -16.73
N LEU A 362 -17.97 20.52 -15.42
CA LEU A 362 -18.84 19.48 -14.86
C LEU A 362 -20.32 19.78 -15.16
N ASP A 363 -20.74 21.06 -15.09
CA ASP A 363 -22.10 21.47 -15.43
C ASP A 363 -22.40 21.22 -16.91
N LEU A 364 -21.47 21.57 -17.78
CA LEU A 364 -21.59 21.30 -19.22
C LEU A 364 -21.68 19.80 -19.50
N ALA A 365 -20.77 19.00 -18.93
CA ALA A 365 -20.78 17.55 -19.11
C ALA A 365 -22.08 16.90 -18.62
N TYR A 366 -22.55 17.31 -17.44
CA TYR A 366 -23.79 16.80 -16.89
C TYR A 366 -25.01 17.17 -17.74
N THR A 367 -25.12 18.43 -18.16
CA THR A 367 -26.27 18.90 -18.97
C THR A 367 -26.26 18.26 -20.36
N THR A 368 -25.10 18.05 -20.97
CA THR A 368 -24.97 17.36 -22.25
C THR A 368 -25.36 15.89 -22.14
N LEU A 369 -24.82 15.17 -21.16
CA LEU A 369 -25.06 13.72 -21.04
C LEU A 369 -26.44 13.36 -20.47
N MET A 370 -27.12 14.28 -19.79
CA MET A 370 -28.48 14.07 -19.27
C MET A 370 -29.58 14.41 -20.29
N ASP A 371 -29.26 15.07 -21.40
CA ASP A 371 -30.17 15.33 -22.50
C ASP A 371 -29.94 14.31 -23.62
N ALA A 372 -30.95 13.53 -23.94
CA ALA A 372 -30.81 12.44 -24.92
C ALA A 372 -30.42 12.90 -26.33
N ALA A 373 -30.88 14.10 -26.74
CA ALA A 373 -30.56 14.66 -28.05
C ALA A 373 -29.12 15.17 -28.09
N LYS A 374 -28.70 15.94 -27.09
CA LYS A 374 -27.34 16.46 -26.98
C LYS A 374 -26.32 15.33 -26.79
N ARG A 375 -26.67 14.32 -25.99
CA ARG A 375 -25.80 13.15 -25.81
C ARG A 375 -25.57 12.43 -27.11
N LYS A 376 -26.63 12.21 -27.91
CA LYS A 376 -26.50 11.56 -29.23
C LYS A 376 -25.63 12.36 -30.17
N GLU A 377 -25.77 13.69 -30.22
CA GLU A 377 -24.92 14.57 -31.03
C GLU A 377 -23.46 14.48 -30.57
N TYR A 378 -23.21 14.59 -29.27
CA TYR A 378 -21.89 14.46 -28.67
C TYR A 378 -21.25 13.10 -28.92
N ASP A 379 -22.03 12.01 -28.84
CA ASP A 379 -21.56 10.65 -29.12
C ASP A 379 -21.15 10.47 -30.59
N LEU A 380 -21.84 11.10 -31.52
CA LEU A 380 -21.47 11.07 -32.94
C LEU A 380 -20.16 11.81 -33.22
N GLU A 381 -19.90 12.90 -32.51
CA GLU A 381 -18.62 13.64 -32.61
C GLU A 381 -17.48 12.86 -31.96
N LEU A 382 -17.71 12.29 -30.78
CA LEU A 382 -16.67 11.60 -30.00
C LEU A 382 -16.36 10.20 -30.54
N PHE A 383 -17.35 9.51 -31.08
CA PHE A 383 -17.26 8.12 -31.57
C PHE A 383 -17.82 8.03 -33.00
N PRO A 384 -17.09 8.51 -34.02
CA PRO A 384 -17.55 8.46 -35.41
C PRO A 384 -17.88 7.04 -35.89
N ASP A 385 -17.16 6.04 -35.35
CA ASP A 385 -17.32 4.63 -35.66
C ASP A 385 -18.35 3.90 -34.75
N GLY A 386 -19.07 4.66 -33.92
CA GLY A 386 -20.03 4.15 -32.94
C GLY A 386 -19.48 4.05 -31.52
N VAL A 387 -20.38 4.21 -30.53
CA VAL A 387 -20.04 4.15 -29.10
C VAL A 387 -19.37 2.81 -28.77
N PRO A 388 -18.16 2.80 -28.19
CA PRO A 388 -17.50 1.57 -27.81
C PRO A 388 -18.38 0.78 -26.84
N MET A 389 -18.87 -0.37 -27.29
CA MET A 389 -19.51 -1.30 -26.37
C MET A 389 -18.46 -1.79 -25.39
N PRO A 390 -18.73 -1.80 -24.10
CA PRO A 390 -17.83 -2.41 -23.15
C PRO A 390 -17.56 -3.83 -23.66
N VAL A 391 -16.30 -4.17 -23.90
CA VAL A 391 -15.90 -5.58 -23.94
C VAL A 391 -16.47 -6.12 -22.64
N ALA A 392 -17.48 -6.99 -22.76
CA ALA A 392 -18.27 -7.48 -21.65
C ALA A 392 -17.28 -7.75 -20.53
N ALA A 393 -17.41 -6.98 -19.45
CA ALA A 393 -16.59 -7.20 -18.27
C ALA A 393 -16.71 -8.69 -18.04
N GLN A 394 -15.62 -9.41 -18.22
CA GLN A 394 -15.63 -10.84 -18.01
C GLN A 394 -16.14 -10.97 -16.60
N THR A 395 -17.43 -11.26 -16.47
CA THR A 395 -18.08 -11.47 -15.18
C THR A 395 -17.22 -12.47 -14.45
N SER A 396 -17.20 -12.42 -13.13
CA SER A 396 -16.48 -13.41 -12.32
C SER A 396 -16.72 -14.84 -12.80
N GLU A 397 -17.87 -15.10 -13.40
CA GLU A 397 -18.22 -16.35 -14.08
C GLU A 397 -17.41 -16.62 -15.35
N ALA A 398 -17.07 -15.60 -16.16
CA ALA A 398 -16.23 -15.76 -17.34
C ALA A 398 -14.75 -15.92 -16.98
N ILE A 399 -14.29 -15.35 -15.83
CA ILE A 399 -12.95 -15.60 -15.26
C ILE A 399 -12.91 -16.99 -14.64
N ALA A 400 -13.99 -17.44 -13.99
CA ALA A 400 -14.13 -18.82 -13.52
C ALA A 400 -14.18 -19.83 -14.70
N ALA A 401 -14.79 -19.45 -15.83
CA ALA A 401 -14.85 -20.27 -17.03
C ALA A 401 -13.52 -20.30 -17.84
N ARG A 402 -12.58 -19.41 -17.58
CA ARG A 402 -11.26 -19.33 -18.25
C ARG A 402 -10.08 -19.83 -17.43
N ALA A 403 -10.30 -20.18 -16.15
CA ALA A 403 -9.39 -21.09 -15.48
C ALA A 403 -9.38 -22.38 -16.32
N PRO A 404 -8.20 -22.93 -16.73
CA PRO A 404 -8.19 -24.20 -17.39
C PRO A 404 -8.89 -25.17 -16.45
N ALA A 405 -10.10 -25.59 -16.81
CA ALA A 405 -10.74 -26.70 -16.16
C ALA A 405 -9.76 -27.87 -16.32
N LYS A 406 -9.10 -28.26 -15.24
CA LYS A 406 -8.65 -29.62 -15.15
C LYS A 406 -9.92 -30.43 -15.38
N VAL A 407 -10.04 -31.02 -16.56
CA VAL A 407 -11.00 -32.06 -16.80
C VAL A 407 -10.60 -33.17 -15.86
N ASP A 408 -11.22 -33.17 -14.68
CA ASP A 408 -11.03 -34.26 -13.74
C ASP A 408 -11.54 -35.50 -14.45
N ASP A 409 -10.64 -36.43 -14.69
CA ASP A 409 -10.96 -37.75 -15.20
C ASP A 409 -12.10 -38.34 -14.33
N PRO A 410 -13.20 -38.87 -14.89
CA PRO A 410 -14.29 -39.47 -14.12
C PRO A 410 -13.84 -40.48 -13.06
N ALA A 411 -12.68 -41.12 -13.27
CA ALA A 411 -12.05 -42.01 -12.30
C ALA A 411 -11.53 -41.27 -11.04
N THR A 412 -11.15 -40.01 -11.16
CA THR A 412 -10.63 -39.19 -10.04
C THR A 412 -11.75 -38.65 -9.16
N LEU A 413 -12.94 -38.40 -9.71
CA LEU A 413 -14.13 -38.01 -8.97
C LEU A 413 -14.69 -39.13 -8.07
N ALA A 414 -14.58 -40.37 -8.51
CA ALA A 414 -15.04 -41.54 -7.76
C ALA A 414 -14.16 -41.89 -6.54
N ALA A 415 -12.96 -41.32 -6.42
CA ALA A 415 -12.00 -41.59 -5.34
C ALA A 415 -11.99 -40.53 -4.23
N ARG A 416 -12.81 -39.46 -4.34
CA ARG A 416 -12.84 -38.39 -3.30
C ARG A 416 -13.65 -38.83 -2.09
N PRO A 417 -13.16 -38.56 -0.87
CA PRO A 417 -13.93 -38.83 0.35
C PRO A 417 -15.21 -37.95 0.37
N PRO A 418 -16.28 -38.44 1.02
CA PRO A 418 -17.53 -37.67 1.13
C PRO A 418 -17.29 -36.38 1.90
N MET A 419 -17.96 -35.30 1.46
CA MET A 419 -17.90 -34.00 2.13
C MET A 419 -18.49 -34.12 3.54
N PRO A 420 -17.77 -33.72 4.61
CA PRO A 420 -18.30 -33.72 5.95
C PRO A 420 -19.43 -32.71 6.10
N GLU A 421 -20.43 -33.01 6.95
CA GLU A 421 -21.52 -32.08 7.22
C GLU A 421 -21.02 -30.85 8.00
N ILE A 422 -21.22 -29.65 7.42
CA ILE A 422 -20.85 -28.38 8.01
C ILE A 422 -22.11 -27.64 8.43
N GLY A 423 -22.44 -27.70 9.71
CA GLY A 423 -23.58 -26.98 10.30
C GLY A 423 -23.18 -25.65 10.95
N PRO A 424 -24.17 -24.86 11.45
CA PRO A 424 -23.92 -23.58 12.11
C PRO A 424 -23.04 -23.67 13.38
N ARG A 425 -22.97 -24.84 14.02
CA ARG A 425 -22.21 -25.11 15.26
C ARG A 425 -20.96 -25.95 15.05
N THR A 426 -20.54 -26.16 13.80
CA THR A 426 -19.34 -26.96 13.52
C THR A 426 -18.09 -26.29 14.08
N GLU A 427 -17.35 -27.00 14.93
CA GLU A 427 -16.04 -26.62 15.42
C GLU A 427 -14.96 -27.13 14.46
N PHE A 428 -14.19 -26.22 13.89
CA PHE A 428 -13.16 -26.58 12.93
C PHE A 428 -11.88 -27.02 13.65
N SER A 429 -11.52 -28.28 13.43
CA SER A 429 -10.25 -28.88 13.86
C SER A 429 -9.31 -29.06 12.66
N GLY A 430 -8.03 -29.28 12.91
CA GLY A 430 -7.05 -29.56 11.84
C GLY A 430 -7.43 -30.78 10.99
N PRO A 431 -7.79 -31.93 11.59
CA PRO A 431 -8.27 -33.10 10.86
C PRO A 431 -9.54 -32.83 10.03
N LEU A 432 -10.48 -32.03 10.54
CA LEU A 432 -11.68 -31.66 9.80
C LEU A 432 -11.36 -30.76 8.59
N LEU A 433 -10.47 -29.79 8.76
CA LEU A 433 -10.00 -28.94 7.66
C LEU A 433 -9.33 -29.78 6.56
N ARG A 434 -8.55 -30.77 6.94
CA ARG A 434 -7.95 -31.72 6.00
C ARG A 434 -9.01 -32.52 5.25
N GLN A 435 -10.00 -33.08 5.94
CA GLN A 435 -11.10 -33.85 5.32
C GLN A 435 -11.86 -32.99 4.30
N ILE A 436 -12.18 -31.75 4.66
CA ILE A 436 -12.84 -30.81 3.75
C ILE A 436 -11.96 -30.54 2.52
N ARG A 437 -10.66 -30.30 2.71
CA ARG A 437 -9.73 -30.08 1.61
C ARG A 437 -9.69 -31.27 0.64
N GLU A 438 -9.58 -32.48 1.17
CA GLU A 438 -9.54 -33.71 0.39
C GLU A 438 -10.87 -33.96 -0.34
N ALA A 439 -12.01 -33.67 0.30
CA ALA A 439 -13.34 -33.77 -0.31
C ALA A 439 -13.55 -32.75 -1.43
N VAL A 440 -13.04 -31.51 -1.26
CA VAL A 440 -13.07 -30.47 -2.31
C VAL A 440 -12.05 -30.78 -3.41
N GLY A 441 -11.07 -31.64 -3.18
CA GLY A 441 -10.03 -32.02 -4.15
C GLY A 441 -8.92 -30.97 -4.31
N VAL A 442 -8.67 -30.16 -3.28
CA VAL A 442 -7.62 -29.15 -3.30
C VAL A 442 -6.33 -29.74 -2.71
N GLU A 443 -5.23 -29.67 -3.44
CA GLU A 443 -3.93 -30.10 -2.95
C GLU A 443 -3.34 -29.10 -1.95
N LEU A 444 -2.72 -29.61 -0.88
CA LEU A 444 -2.09 -28.75 0.13
C LEU A 444 -1.03 -27.82 -0.49
N ARG A 445 -0.36 -28.30 -1.55
CA ARG A 445 0.61 -27.53 -2.32
C ARG A 445 -0.02 -26.35 -3.04
N GLU A 446 -1.23 -26.52 -3.56
CA GLU A 446 -1.98 -25.45 -4.21
C GLU A 446 -2.33 -24.34 -3.21
N ILE A 447 -2.75 -24.70 -1.99
CA ILE A 447 -2.97 -23.73 -0.92
C ILE A 447 -1.66 -22.99 -0.59
N ALA A 448 -0.53 -23.72 -0.49
CA ALA A 448 0.77 -23.13 -0.22
C ALA A 448 1.20 -22.12 -1.31
N GLU A 449 0.99 -22.47 -2.58
CA GLU A 449 1.34 -21.61 -3.72
C GLU A 449 0.47 -20.36 -3.79
N ARG A 450 -0.83 -20.46 -3.51
CA ARG A 450 -1.77 -19.32 -3.50
C ARG A 450 -1.59 -18.40 -2.31
N SER A 451 -1.50 -18.98 -1.12
CA SER A 451 -1.42 -18.22 0.14
C SER A 451 0.00 -17.74 0.45
N LYS A 452 1.01 -18.34 -0.22
CA LYS A 452 2.43 -18.14 0.06
C LYS A 452 2.84 -18.56 1.49
N ILE A 453 2.05 -19.41 2.13
CA ILE A 453 2.35 -20.00 3.43
C ILE A 453 3.21 -21.26 3.20
N GLY A 454 4.24 -21.44 4.01
CA GLY A 454 5.11 -22.61 3.91
C GLY A 454 4.36 -23.93 4.18
N MET A 455 4.60 -24.97 3.36
CA MET A 455 3.98 -26.30 3.47
C MET A 455 4.05 -26.88 4.89
N GLN A 456 5.16 -26.65 5.59
CA GLN A 456 5.36 -27.13 6.96
C GLN A 456 4.30 -26.60 7.94
N TYR A 457 3.85 -25.35 7.77
CA TYR A 457 2.83 -24.74 8.62
C TYR A 457 1.43 -25.23 8.26
N LEU A 458 1.12 -25.38 6.98
CA LEU A 458 -0.17 -25.94 6.54
C LEU A 458 -0.33 -27.39 6.99
N SER A 459 0.72 -28.20 6.88
CA SER A 459 0.72 -29.57 7.39
C SER A 459 0.59 -29.63 8.92
N ALA A 460 1.25 -28.70 9.64
CA ALA A 460 1.12 -28.59 11.09
C ALA A 460 -0.28 -28.15 11.54
N LEU A 461 -0.97 -27.32 10.73
CA LEU A 461 -2.36 -26.92 10.95
C LEU A 461 -3.29 -28.14 10.82
N GLU A 462 -3.18 -28.91 9.74
CA GLU A 462 -4.00 -30.10 9.53
C GLU A 462 -3.76 -31.19 10.58
N GLY A 463 -2.52 -31.32 11.01
CA GLY A 463 -2.13 -32.30 12.04
C GLY A 463 -2.29 -31.84 13.47
N GLU A 464 -2.73 -30.60 13.73
CA GLU A 464 -2.77 -29.97 15.06
C GLU A 464 -1.44 -30.08 15.84
N VAL A 465 -0.32 -30.04 15.09
CA VAL A 465 1.01 -30.07 15.71
C VAL A 465 1.35 -28.69 16.22
N PHE A 466 0.66 -28.26 17.27
CA PHE A 466 0.71 -26.90 17.80
C PHE A 466 2.11 -26.43 18.19
N ALA A 467 3.00 -27.33 18.58
CA ALA A 467 4.39 -27.01 18.87
C ALA A 467 5.19 -26.51 17.65
N LYS A 468 4.79 -26.90 16.43
CA LYS A 468 5.40 -26.45 15.18
C LYS A 468 4.76 -25.19 14.60
N LEU A 469 3.63 -24.75 15.15
CA LEU A 469 2.96 -23.55 14.73
C LEU A 469 3.56 -22.34 15.46
N PRO A 470 3.70 -21.18 14.77
CA PRO A 470 4.19 -19.96 15.37
C PRO A 470 3.15 -19.37 16.34
N ALA A 471 3.39 -18.17 16.88
CA ALA A 471 2.44 -17.50 17.77
C ALA A 471 1.04 -17.35 17.14
N ALA A 472 0.00 -17.26 18.00
CA ALA A 472 -1.41 -17.28 17.60
C ALA A 472 -1.76 -16.26 16.49
N VAL A 473 -1.07 -15.12 16.46
CA VAL A 473 -1.25 -14.08 15.42
C VAL A 473 -0.95 -14.61 14.01
N TYR A 474 0.07 -15.44 13.88
CA TYR A 474 0.46 -16.06 12.61
C TYR A 474 -0.52 -17.19 12.23
N VAL A 475 -0.86 -18.02 13.19
CA VAL A 475 -1.83 -19.13 13.00
C VAL A 475 -3.17 -18.58 12.52
N ARG A 476 -3.60 -17.44 13.04
CA ARG A 476 -4.80 -16.74 12.59
C ARG A 476 -4.75 -16.38 11.09
N GLY A 477 -3.62 -15.84 10.62
CA GLY A 477 -3.41 -15.53 9.21
C GLY A 477 -3.45 -16.79 8.33
N PHE A 478 -2.81 -17.86 8.79
CA PHE A 478 -2.78 -19.14 8.08
C PHE A 478 -4.17 -19.75 7.95
N LEU A 479 -4.96 -19.74 9.03
CA LEU A 479 -6.34 -20.25 9.04
C LEU A 479 -7.24 -19.46 8.09
N ALA A 480 -7.09 -18.14 8.03
CA ALA A 480 -7.88 -17.31 7.13
C ALA A 480 -7.61 -17.64 5.65
N GLU A 481 -6.34 -17.82 5.27
CA GLU A 481 -5.98 -18.21 3.90
C GLU A 481 -6.44 -19.63 3.57
N TYR A 482 -6.26 -20.54 4.51
CA TYR A 482 -6.71 -21.91 4.37
C TYR A 482 -8.24 -21.99 4.17
N ALA A 483 -9.01 -21.27 5.01
CA ALA A 483 -10.46 -21.20 4.91
C ALA A 483 -10.93 -20.63 3.56
N ARG A 484 -10.29 -19.53 3.09
CA ARG A 484 -10.62 -18.94 1.78
C ARG A 484 -10.33 -19.87 0.61
N ALA A 485 -9.26 -20.65 0.69
CA ALA A 485 -8.92 -21.63 -0.34
C ALA A 485 -9.97 -22.73 -0.47
N LEU A 486 -10.68 -23.04 0.62
CA LEU A 486 -11.74 -24.06 0.68
C LEU A 486 -13.16 -23.50 0.57
N GLY A 487 -13.33 -22.16 0.41
CA GLY A 487 -14.65 -21.52 0.36
C GLY A 487 -15.38 -21.50 1.72
N LEU A 488 -14.64 -21.68 2.84
CA LEU A 488 -15.19 -21.60 4.20
C LEU A 488 -15.20 -20.18 4.73
N ASP A 489 -16.06 -19.91 5.73
CA ASP A 489 -16.05 -18.64 6.47
C ASP A 489 -14.77 -18.54 7.33
N PRO A 490 -13.85 -17.60 7.02
CA PRO A 490 -12.59 -17.47 7.74
C PRO A 490 -12.73 -17.11 9.22
N GLU A 491 -13.78 -16.35 9.58
CA GLU A 491 -13.97 -15.92 10.97
C GLU A 491 -14.39 -17.11 11.85
N ARG A 492 -15.28 -17.95 11.35
CA ARG A 492 -15.69 -19.17 12.07
C ARG A 492 -14.54 -20.15 12.24
N VAL A 493 -13.78 -20.40 11.17
CA VAL A 493 -12.62 -21.30 11.23
C VAL A 493 -11.58 -20.79 12.23
N LYS A 494 -11.29 -19.49 12.20
CA LYS A 494 -10.34 -18.87 13.15
C LYS A 494 -10.82 -18.99 14.59
N GLN A 495 -12.08 -18.66 14.85
CA GLN A 495 -12.63 -18.64 16.21
C GLN A 495 -12.47 -20.01 16.87
N THR A 496 -12.99 -21.06 16.24
CA THR A 496 -13.01 -22.41 16.82
C THR A 496 -11.61 -23.05 16.89
N TYR A 497 -10.80 -22.88 15.85
CA TYR A 497 -9.45 -23.45 15.83
C TYR A 497 -8.50 -22.77 16.84
N LEU A 498 -8.56 -21.45 16.98
CA LEU A 498 -7.69 -20.71 17.90
C LEU A 498 -8.02 -20.98 19.36
N GLU A 499 -9.26 -21.30 19.70
CA GLU A 499 -9.61 -21.80 21.05
C GLU A 499 -8.87 -23.09 21.37
N ARG A 500 -8.85 -24.05 20.45
CA ARG A 500 -8.11 -25.31 20.56
C ARG A 500 -6.61 -25.08 20.66
N TYR A 501 -6.09 -24.19 19.82
CA TYR A 501 -4.66 -23.82 19.82
C TYR A 501 -4.22 -23.21 21.16
N ARG A 502 -5.03 -22.31 21.75
CA ARG A 502 -4.77 -21.69 23.06
C ARG A 502 -4.87 -22.69 24.20
N ALA A 503 -5.89 -23.56 24.17
CA ALA A 503 -6.06 -24.62 25.17
C ALA A 503 -4.86 -25.58 25.22
N ALA A 504 -4.28 -25.89 24.06
CA ALA A 504 -3.14 -26.81 23.96
C ALA A 504 -1.78 -26.20 24.40
N ARG A 505 -1.63 -24.87 24.30
CA ARG A 505 -0.39 -24.18 24.69
C ARG A 505 -0.38 -23.67 26.13
N GLY A 506 -1.51 -23.72 26.84
CA GLY A 506 -1.68 -23.14 28.17
C GLY A 506 -1.77 -21.60 28.14
N PRO A 507 -2.09 -20.95 29.29
CA PRO A 507 -2.01 -19.52 29.41
C PRO A 507 -0.55 -19.09 29.17
N ILE A 508 -0.35 -18.10 28.30
CA ILE A 508 0.93 -17.44 28.11
C ILE A 508 1.20 -16.75 29.47
N GLU A 509 2.07 -17.31 30.28
CA GLU A 509 2.58 -16.58 31.44
C GLU A 509 3.21 -15.28 30.91
N PRO A 510 2.85 -14.12 31.47
CA PRO A 510 3.57 -12.89 31.16
C PRO A 510 5.01 -13.10 31.63
N GLU A 511 5.97 -13.10 30.72
CA GLU A 511 7.39 -13.05 31.07
C GLU A 511 7.56 -11.95 32.13
N GLU A 512 8.03 -12.33 33.32
CA GLU A 512 8.35 -11.41 34.40
C GLU A 512 9.27 -10.30 33.87
N ASP A 513 8.85 -9.07 34.05
CA ASP A 513 9.60 -7.86 33.69
C ASP A 513 10.92 -7.85 34.49
N PRO A 514 12.10 -8.00 33.89
CA PRO A 514 13.36 -8.06 34.62
C PRO A 514 13.79 -6.69 35.20
N ARG A 515 12.91 -5.72 35.21
CA ARG A 515 13.22 -4.42 35.84
C ARG A 515 13.02 -4.50 37.34
N PRO A 516 14.04 -4.13 38.15
CA PRO A 516 13.84 -4.00 39.58
C PRO A 516 12.78 -2.91 39.87
N ALA A 517 11.86 -3.21 40.76
CA ALA A 517 10.86 -2.24 41.23
C ALA A 517 11.56 -0.94 41.65
N ILE A 518 11.19 0.17 41.01
CA ILE A 518 11.65 1.50 41.44
C ILE A 518 10.97 1.76 42.76
N ASP A 519 11.76 1.74 43.84
CA ASP A 519 11.32 2.13 45.18
C ASP A 519 10.99 3.63 45.19
N VAL A 520 9.71 3.95 45.15
CA VAL A 520 9.16 5.33 45.14
C VAL A 520 9.22 5.99 46.55
N SER A 521 9.76 5.31 47.54
CA SER A 521 9.76 5.77 48.95
C SER A 521 10.95 6.63 49.35
N ARG A 522 11.93 6.91 48.45
CA ARG A 522 13.05 7.82 48.81
C ARG A 522 12.77 9.26 48.34
N PRO A 523 12.63 10.20 49.28
CA PRO A 523 12.57 11.62 48.92
C PRO A 523 13.94 12.09 48.39
N ALA A 524 13.91 12.90 47.32
CA ALA A 524 15.09 13.57 46.79
C ALA A 524 15.73 14.43 47.89
N LYS A 525 17.03 14.24 48.16
CA LYS A 525 17.82 15.17 48.98
C LYS A 525 18.16 16.42 48.16
N PRO A 526 18.26 17.57 48.84
CA PRO A 526 18.40 18.90 48.26
C PRO A 526 19.67 19.09 47.43
#